data_26a0649be7e3247378c297d673e1f201
#
_entry.id   26a0649be7e3247378c297d673e1f201
#
_cell.length_a   1.000
_cell.length_b   1.000
_cell.length_c   1.000
_cell.angle_alpha   90.00
_cell.angle_beta   90.00
_cell.angle_gamma   90.00
#
_symmetry.space_group_name_H-M   'P 1'
#
loop_
_entity.id
_entity.type
_entity.pdbx_description
1 polymer ?
#
loop_
_entity_poly.entity_id
_entity_poly.type
_entity_poly.pdbx_seq_one_letter_code
_entity_poly.pdbx_strand_id
1 'polypeptide(L)'
;MLILALDTSSPWTSCALVDPDLGVVAESLHAPPAKAGEILPGALVDLCGGDLSRVDALAVGLGPGSFTGLRVGLAALKAIAYARELPLAGVSSLRALALSAQRADVVVPTLEARRGELYASAVDGGGTVVLPETVMPASSLPAFVERLHGPATVVGPGARANLASLGRLTVLDEPVAPLARSVAQLCAAALRGARHDRAAVFALAPEYLSTPAAEVTLSEGRLGGLPRRPVP
;
A
#
# COMPACT_ATOMS: atom_id res chain seq x y z
N MET A 1 -18.83 7.98 11.14
CA MET A 1 -18.38 6.63 10.71
C MET A 1 -16.88 6.53 10.93
N LEU A 2 -16.46 5.58 11.76
CA LEU A 2 -15.06 5.44 12.13
C LEU A 2 -14.40 4.30 11.33
N ILE A 3 -13.39 4.63 10.52
CA ILE A 3 -12.69 3.70 9.64
C ILE A 3 -11.32 3.38 10.23
N LEU A 4 -11.04 2.09 10.47
CA LEU A 4 -9.70 1.61 10.78
C LEU A 4 -8.99 1.25 9.47
N ALA A 5 -7.90 1.93 9.16
CA ALA A 5 -7.17 1.79 7.93
C ALA A 5 -5.73 1.33 8.13
N LEU A 6 -5.20 0.65 7.12
CA LEU A 6 -3.87 0.05 7.13
C LEU A 6 -3.21 0.09 5.75
N ASP A 7 -1.90 0.39 5.72
CA ASP A 7 -1.03 0.10 4.57
C ASP A 7 0.27 -0.56 5.02
N THR A 8 0.63 -1.64 4.34
CA THR A 8 1.85 -2.45 4.57
C THR A 8 2.59 -2.77 3.28
N SER A 9 2.36 -1.96 2.24
CA SER A 9 2.94 -2.14 0.90
C SER A 9 4.43 -1.80 0.82
N SER A 10 4.91 -0.98 1.76
CA SER A 10 6.30 -0.54 1.87
C SER A 10 6.97 -1.17 3.10
N PRO A 11 8.29 -0.93 3.33
CA PRO A 11 8.93 -1.31 4.58
C PRO A 11 8.33 -0.65 5.83
N TRP A 12 7.57 0.41 5.65
CA TRP A 12 6.83 1.08 6.71
C TRP A 12 5.44 0.45 6.89
N THR A 13 4.98 0.41 8.14
CA THR A 13 3.60 0.02 8.46
C THR A 13 2.85 1.26 8.91
N SER A 14 1.83 1.65 8.19
CA SER A 14 0.97 2.80 8.50
C SER A 14 -0.40 2.31 8.96
N CYS A 15 -0.87 2.80 10.10
CA CYS A 15 -2.20 2.55 10.63
C CYS A 15 -2.89 3.88 10.93
N ALA A 16 -4.20 3.97 10.72
CA ALA A 16 -4.98 5.17 11.05
C ALA A 16 -6.41 4.82 11.46
N LEU A 17 -6.94 5.60 12.38
CA LEU A 17 -8.35 5.63 12.73
C LEU A 17 -8.90 6.97 12.26
N VAL A 18 -9.82 6.94 11.32
CA VAL A 18 -10.28 8.14 10.59
C VAL A 18 -11.80 8.23 10.62
N ASP A 19 -12.30 9.39 10.98
CA ASP A 19 -13.68 9.76 10.67
C ASP A 19 -13.66 10.61 9.38
N PRO A 20 -14.29 10.19 8.27
CA PRO A 20 -14.24 10.92 7.01
C PRO A 20 -14.80 12.35 7.08
N ASP A 21 -15.65 12.64 8.04
CA ASP A 21 -16.29 13.95 8.20
C ASP A 21 -15.55 14.84 9.22
N LEU A 22 -14.85 14.24 10.20
CA LEU A 22 -14.15 14.95 11.28
C LEU A 22 -12.61 14.93 11.13
N GLY A 23 -12.06 14.03 10.32
CA GLY A 23 -10.63 13.89 10.08
C GLY A 23 -9.99 12.72 10.82
N VAL A 24 -8.67 12.79 10.98
CA VAL A 24 -7.87 11.74 11.65
C VAL A 24 -8.10 11.80 13.16
N VAL A 25 -8.54 10.68 13.74
CA VAL A 25 -8.72 10.49 15.18
C VAL A 25 -7.41 10.03 15.83
N ALA A 26 -6.73 9.08 15.21
CA ALA A 26 -5.42 8.59 15.62
C ALA A 26 -4.67 8.02 14.43
N GLU A 27 -3.35 8.12 14.42
CA GLU A 27 -2.52 7.48 13.41
C GLU A 27 -1.17 7.04 13.99
N SER A 28 -0.58 6.01 13.39
CA SER A 28 0.77 5.55 13.71
C SER A 28 1.51 5.14 12.45
N LEU A 29 2.82 5.42 12.43
CA LEU A 29 3.73 5.05 11.36
C LEU A 29 4.95 4.37 11.97
N HIS A 30 5.14 3.10 11.64
CA HIS A 30 6.21 2.28 12.17
C HIS A 30 7.30 2.08 11.13
N ALA A 31 8.51 2.53 11.48
CA ALA A 31 9.70 2.46 10.63
C ALA A 31 10.37 1.06 10.69
N PRO A 32 11.13 0.67 9.63
CA PRO A 32 12.05 -0.46 9.75
C PRO A 32 13.04 -0.28 10.94
N PRO A 33 13.50 -1.36 11.57
CA PRO A 33 13.36 -2.77 11.18
C PRO A 33 12.11 -3.48 11.67
N ALA A 34 11.14 -2.76 12.25
CA ALA A 34 9.89 -3.36 12.73
C ALA A 34 9.12 -4.03 11.58
N LYS A 35 8.69 -5.27 11.79
CA LYS A 35 7.95 -6.03 10.78
C LYS A 35 6.45 -5.97 11.05
N ALA A 36 5.65 -5.80 10.01
CA ALA A 36 4.21 -5.71 10.11
C ALA A 36 3.59 -6.85 10.95
N GLY A 37 4.04 -8.09 10.77
CA GLY A 37 3.52 -9.24 11.52
C GLY A 37 3.77 -9.18 13.03
N GLU A 38 4.81 -8.47 13.46
CA GLU A 38 5.16 -8.33 14.88
C GLU A 38 4.40 -7.17 15.54
N ILE A 39 4.16 -6.09 14.80
CA ILE A 39 3.62 -4.84 15.37
C ILE A 39 2.11 -4.69 15.20
N LEU A 40 1.51 -5.22 14.10
CA LEU A 40 0.11 -4.98 13.78
C LEU A 40 -0.89 -5.31 14.89
N PRO A 41 -0.80 -6.47 15.59
CA PRO A 41 -1.78 -6.80 16.61
C PRO A 41 -1.84 -5.75 17.72
N GLY A 42 -0.69 -5.30 18.21
CA GLY A 42 -0.61 -4.23 19.22
C GLY A 42 -1.02 -2.88 18.66
N ALA A 43 -0.45 -2.47 17.52
CA ALA A 43 -0.71 -1.17 16.93
C ALA A 43 -2.19 -0.92 16.62
N LEU A 44 -2.92 -1.92 16.12
CA LEU A 44 -4.34 -1.80 15.81
C LEU A 44 -5.19 -1.67 17.09
N VAL A 45 -4.86 -2.43 18.14
CA VAL A 45 -5.55 -2.36 19.44
C VAL A 45 -5.28 -1.01 20.11
N ASP A 46 -4.01 -0.59 20.16
CA ASP A 46 -3.61 0.66 20.80
C ASP A 46 -4.25 1.87 20.11
N LEU A 47 -4.30 1.85 18.77
CA LEU A 47 -4.92 2.90 17.97
C LEU A 47 -6.41 3.10 18.28
N CYS A 48 -7.10 2.01 18.63
CA CYS A 48 -8.50 2.02 19.02
C CYS A 48 -8.72 2.22 20.54
N GLY A 49 -7.66 2.47 21.30
CA GLY A 49 -7.73 2.61 22.76
C GLY A 49 -8.16 1.32 23.48
N GLY A 50 -7.81 0.16 22.92
CA GLY A 50 -8.18 -1.16 23.43
C GLY A 50 -9.60 -1.62 23.05
N ASP A 51 -10.38 -0.78 22.38
CA ASP A 51 -11.79 -1.08 22.07
C ASP A 51 -12.09 -0.97 20.56
N LEU A 52 -12.07 -2.12 19.87
CA LEU A 52 -12.45 -2.23 18.46
C LEU A 52 -13.97 -2.08 18.23
N SER A 53 -14.80 -2.02 19.28
CA SER A 53 -16.26 -1.91 19.13
C SER A 53 -16.69 -0.59 18.47
N ARG A 54 -15.84 0.43 18.56
CA ARG A 54 -16.06 1.75 17.96
C ARG A 54 -15.81 1.82 16.47
N VAL A 55 -15.19 0.81 15.90
CA VAL A 55 -14.87 0.76 14.45
C VAL A 55 -16.10 0.34 13.66
N ASP A 56 -16.48 1.14 12.68
CA ASP A 56 -17.63 0.89 11.82
C ASP A 56 -17.25 0.22 10.49
N ALA A 57 -16.02 0.44 10.01
CA ALA A 57 -15.55 -0.05 8.73
C ALA A 57 -14.02 -0.19 8.68
N LEU A 58 -13.54 -0.95 7.71
CA LEU A 58 -12.12 -1.24 7.51
C LEU A 58 -11.65 -0.83 6.11
N ALA A 59 -10.41 -0.34 6.02
CA ALA A 59 -9.80 0.05 4.75
C ALA A 59 -8.35 -0.45 4.66
N VAL A 60 -7.93 -0.96 3.50
CA VAL A 60 -6.60 -1.54 3.31
C VAL A 60 -5.95 -1.12 2.00
N GLY A 61 -4.65 -0.82 2.04
CA GLY A 61 -3.82 -0.72 0.85
C GLY A 61 -3.57 -2.12 0.25
N LEU A 62 -3.92 -2.27 -1.03
CA LEU A 62 -3.80 -3.54 -1.75
C LEU A 62 -2.45 -3.70 -2.48
N GLY A 63 -1.60 -2.71 -2.42
CA GLY A 63 -0.36 -2.67 -3.19
C GLY A 63 -0.49 -1.79 -4.43
N PRO A 64 0.44 -1.91 -5.38
CA PRO A 64 1.57 -2.86 -5.40
C PRO A 64 2.56 -2.61 -4.26
N GLY A 65 3.44 -3.58 -3.99
CA GLY A 65 4.48 -3.42 -2.96
C GLY A 65 4.97 -4.73 -2.36
N SER A 66 5.37 -4.67 -1.08
CA SER A 66 5.89 -5.79 -0.31
C SER A 66 4.93 -6.98 -0.28
N PHE A 67 5.33 -8.08 -0.92
CA PHE A 67 4.52 -9.32 -0.98
C PHE A 67 4.11 -9.85 0.40
N THR A 68 5.06 -9.90 1.34
CA THR A 68 4.80 -10.35 2.70
C THR A 68 3.96 -9.33 3.47
N GLY A 69 4.30 -8.04 3.36
CA GLY A 69 3.58 -6.97 4.03
C GLY A 69 2.11 -6.95 3.65
N LEU A 70 1.80 -6.93 2.36
CA LEU A 70 0.43 -6.90 1.84
C LEU A 70 -0.41 -8.09 2.33
N ARG A 71 0.17 -9.30 2.35
CA ARG A 71 -0.54 -10.48 2.86
C ARG A 71 -0.82 -10.40 4.35
N VAL A 72 0.15 -9.96 5.13
CA VAL A 72 0.01 -9.81 6.58
C VAL A 72 -1.06 -8.75 6.91
N GLY A 73 -0.98 -7.58 6.28
CA GLY A 73 -1.93 -6.49 6.50
C GLY A 73 -3.36 -6.87 6.11
N LEU A 74 -3.53 -7.42 4.91
CA LEU A 74 -4.84 -7.84 4.43
C LEU A 74 -5.42 -8.98 5.28
N ALA A 75 -4.61 -9.97 5.69
CA ALA A 75 -5.06 -11.06 6.55
C ALA A 75 -5.53 -10.54 7.92
N ALA A 76 -4.81 -9.58 8.51
CA ALA A 76 -5.20 -8.97 9.79
C ALA A 76 -6.56 -8.28 9.70
N LEU A 77 -6.77 -7.44 8.67
CA LEU A 77 -8.07 -6.75 8.52
C LEU A 77 -9.19 -7.69 8.10
N LYS A 78 -8.94 -8.72 7.30
CA LYS A 78 -9.93 -9.76 6.99
C LYS A 78 -10.37 -10.51 8.25
N ALA A 79 -9.45 -10.82 9.16
CA ALA A 79 -9.78 -11.46 10.43
C ALA A 79 -10.70 -10.58 11.29
N ILE A 80 -10.42 -9.27 11.39
CA ILE A 80 -11.27 -8.31 12.09
C ILE A 80 -12.62 -8.17 11.38
N ALA A 81 -12.63 -8.02 10.05
CA ALA A 81 -13.85 -7.92 9.26
C ALA A 81 -14.78 -9.11 9.49
N TYR A 82 -14.22 -10.32 9.50
CA TYR A 82 -14.96 -11.55 9.74
C TYR A 82 -15.50 -11.65 11.17
N ALA A 83 -14.64 -11.37 12.18
CA ALA A 83 -15.00 -11.52 13.58
C ALA A 83 -16.01 -10.47 14.06
N ARG A 84 -16.00 -9.28 13.44
CA ARG A 84 -16.82 -8.13 13.83
C ARG A 84 -17.95 -7.83 12.83
N GLU A 85 -18.07 -8.62 11.77
CA GLU A 85 -19.03 -8.39 10.68
C GLU A 85 -18.95 -6.97 10.11
N LEU A 86 -17.72 -6.46 9.91
CA LEU A 86 -17.46 -5.12 9.40
C LEU A 86 -17.24 -5.15 7.89
N PRO A 87 -17.69 -4.12 7.14
CA PRO A 87 -17.33 -3.95 5.74
C PRO A 87 -15.83 -3.64 5.62
N LEU A 88 -15.19 -4.18 4.57
CA LEU A 88 -13.79 -3.97 4.24
C LEU A 88 -13.67 -3.53 2.79
N ALA A 89 -13.01 -2.40 2.56
CA ALA A 89 -12.64 -1.92 1.22
C ALA A 89 -11.13 -1.85 1.05
N GLY A 90 -10.68 -1.98 -0.20
CA GLY A 90 -9.28 -1.86 -0.55
C GLY A 90 -9.05 -0.84 -1.65
N VAL A 91 -7.85 -0.27 -1.68
CA VAL A 91 -7.42 0.71 -2.68
C VAL A 91 -5.93 0.53 -2.99
N SER A 92 -5.51 0.98 -4.17
CA SER A 92 -4.10 1.01 -4.55
C SER A 92 -3.24 1.81 -3.55
N SER A 93 -2.13 1.22 -3.14
CA SER A 93 -1.14 1.89 -2.28
C SER A 93 -0.41 3.03 -3.01
N LEU A 94 -0.25 2.96 -4.34
CA LEU A 94 0.28 4.08 -5.12
C LEU A 94 -0.70 5.27 -5.10
N ARG A 95 -2.00 5.03 -5.24
CA ARG A 95 -3.00 6.10 -5.11
C ARG A 95 -3.01 6.71 -3.71
N ALA A 96 -2.91 5.89 -2.66
CA ALA A 96 -2.80 6.38 -1.29
C ALA A 96 -1.54 7.22 -1.08
N LEU A 97 -0.40 6.81 -1.66
CA LEU A 97 0.85 7.57 -1.62
C LEU A 97 0.74 8.90 -2.36
N ALA A 98 0.10 8.93 -3.54
CA ALA A 98 -0.14 10.17 -4.27
C ALA A 98 -0.99 11.16 -3.46
N LEU A 99 -2.08 10.69 -2.86
CA LEU A 99 -2.93 11.52 -2.00
C LEU A 99 -2.18 12.02 -0.76
N SER A 100 -1.29 11.18 -0.20
CA SER A 100 -0.47 11.55 0.96
C SER A 100 0.45 12.74 0.69
N ALA A 101 0.83 12.98 -0.57
CA ALA A 101 1.67 14.09 -0.97
C ALA A 101 0.96 15.47 -0.92
N GLN A 102 -0.38 15.48 -0.86
CA GLN A 102 -1.22 16.69 -0.74
C GLN A 102 -0.86 17.77 -1.79
N ARG A 103 -0.72 17.39 -3.05
CA ARG A 103 -0.34 18.30 -4.13
C ARG A 103 -1.47 18.50 -5.14
N ALA A 104 -1.48 19.66 -5.76
CA ALA A 104 -2.44 20.02 -6.82
C ALA A 104 -1.94 19.63 -8.23
N ASP A 105 -0.62 19.52 -8.41
CA ASP A 105 0.01 19.06 -9.65
C ASP A 105 -0.05 17.52 -9.79
N VAL A 106 0.40 17.01 -10.94
CA VAL A 106 0.50 15.56 -11.15
C VAL A 106 1.56 14.99 -10.21
N VAL A 107 1.17 13.97 -9.47
CA VAL A 107 2.06 13.20 -8.59
C VAL A 107 2.40 11.88 -9.26
N VAL A 108 3.67 11.52 -9.24
CA VAL A 108 4.17 10.21 -9.67
C VAL A 108 4.60 9.43 -8.42
N PRO A 109 3.68 8.70 -7.78
CA PRO A 109 4.00 7.86 -6.64
C PRO A 109 4.86 6.68 -7.07
N THR A 110 5.85 6.34 -6.25
CA THR A 110 6.78 5.24 -6.51
C THR A 110 6.99 4.37 -5.27
N LEU A 111 6.90 3.05 -5.44
CA LEU A 111 7.23 2.06 -4.42
C LEU A 111 8.36 1.17 -4.92
N GLU A 112 9.15 0.62 -4.01
CA GLU A 112 10.19 -0.35 -4.37
C GLU A 112 9.56 -1.65 -4.86
N ALA A 113 10.08 -2.15 -5.99
CA ALA A 113 9.76 -3.46 -6.52
C ALA A 113 10.92 -4.42 -6.23
N ARG A 114 11.55 -4.98 -7.24
CA ARG A 114 12.78 -5.73 -7.11
C ARG A 114 13.99 -4.80 -7.13
N ARG A 115 15.18 -5.34 -6.87
CA ARG A 115 16.41 -4.57 -6.92
C ARG A 115 16.56 -3.85 -8.26
N GLY A 116 16.61 -2.51 -8.21
CA GLY A 116 16.72 -1.67 -9.41
C GLY A 116 15.42 -1.43 -10.17
N GLU A 117 14.29 -1.98 -9.69
CA GLU A 117 12.95 -1.76 -10.25
C GLU A 117 12.07 -1.00 -9.25
N LEU A 118 11.08 -0.32 -9.78
CA LEU A 118 10.05 0.36 -9.00
C LEU A 118 8.67 0.15 -9.61
N TYR A 119 7.66 0.25 -8.75
CA TYR A 119 6.29 0.46 -9.15
C TYR A 119 6.02 1.95 -9.26
N ALA A 120 5.32 2.37 -10.30
CA ALA A 120 4.92 3.77 -10.49
C ALA A 120 3.55 3.88 -11.15
N SER A 121 2.91 5.01 -10.94
CA SER A 121 1.76 5.50 -11.70
C SER A 121 1.86 7.02 -11.79
N ALA A 122 0.91 7.66 -12.45
CA ALA A 122 0.74 9.10 -12.37
C ALA A 122 -0.70 9.42 -12.00
N VAL A 123 -0.89 10.31 -11.03
CA VAL A 123 -2.19 10.67 -10.47
C VAL A 123 -2.28 12.20 -10.45
N ASP A 124 -3.36 12.78 -10.95
CA ASP A 124 -3.58 14.22 -10.89
C ASP A 124 -4.02 14.68 -9.49
N GLY A 125 -4.05 15.99 -9.29
CA GLY A 125 -4.47 16.58 -8.01
C GLY A 125 -5.93 16.27 -7.61
N GLY A 126 -6.75 15.78 -8.53
CA GLY A 126 -8.11 15.30 -8.28
C GLY A 126 -8.19 13.81 -7.91
N GLY A 127 -7.05 13.10 -7.91
CA GLY A 127 -6.98 11.66 -7.62
C GLY A 127 -7.28 10.75 -8.80
N THR A 128 -7.35 11.30 -10.04
CA THR A 128 -7.54 10.55 -11.27
C THR A 128 -6.22 9.96 -11.74
N VAL A 129 -6.22 8.69 -12.13
CA VAL A 129 -5.04 8.04 -12.70
C VAL A 129 -4.81 8.54 -14.13
N VAL A 130 -3.70 9.25 -14.34
CA VAL A 130 -3.27 9.79 -15.64
C VAL A 130 -2.44 8.78 -16.42
N LEU A 131 -1.53 8.09 -15.73
CA LEU A 131 -0.81 6.94 -16.28
C LEU A 131 -1.02 5.72 -15.38
N PRO A 132 -1.31 4.55 -15.97
CA PRO A 132 -1.63 3.35 -15.20
C PRO A 132 -0.43 2.86 -14.38
N GLU A 133 -0.74 2.10 -13.35
CA GLU A 133 0.26 1.44 -12.52
C GLU A 133 1.09 0.46 -13.35
N THR A 134 2.39 0.53 -13.18
CA THR A 134 3.34 -0.30 -13.89
C THR A 134 4.57 -0.61 -13.05
N VAL A 135 5.27 -1.68 -13.38
CA VAL A 135 6.60 -1.99 -12.88
C VAL A 135 7.63 -1.69 -13.96
N MET A 136 8.73 -1.06 -13.59
CA MET A 136 9.78 -0.68 -14.53
C MET A 136 11.16 -0.60 -13.87
N PRO A 137 12.26 -0.71 -14.63
CA PRO A 137 13.58 -0.30 -14.14
C PRO A 137 13.55 1.16 -13.68
N ALA A 138 14.22 1.47 -12.58
CA ALA A 138 14.28 2.84 -12.04
C ALA A 138 14.83 3.83 -13.07
N SER A 139 15.78 3.41 -13.91
CA SER A 139 16.35 4.21 -14.99
C SER A 139 15.33 4.63 -16.08
N SER A 140 14.17 3.97 -16.14
CA SER A 140 13.10 4.28 -17.09
C SER A 140 12.12 5.34 -16.55
N LEU A 141 12.21 5.71 -15.28
CA LEU A 141 11.29 6.68 -14.68
C LEU A 141 11.33 8.06 -15.34
N PRO A 142 12.48 8.63 -15.77
CA PRO A 142 12.49 9.89 -16.51
C PRO A 142 11.65 9.82 -17.78
N ALA A 143 11.81 8.79 -18.60
CA ALA A 143 11.01 8.61 -19.81
C ALA A 143 9.52 8.35 -19.53
N PHE A 144 9.19 7.75 -18.39
CA PHE A 144 7.80 7.62 -17.94
C PHE A 144 7.19 8.97 -17.60
N VAL A 145 7.93 9.84 -16.92
CA VAL A 145 7.49 11.20 -16.56
C VAL A 145 7.35 12.10 -17.79
N GLU A 146 8.23 11.96 -18.79
CA GLU A 146 8.17 12.72 -20.05
C GLU A 146 6.86 12.48 -20.85
N ARG A 147 6.14 11.40 -20.56
CA ARG A 147 4.81 11.16 -21.16
C ARG A 147 3.71 12.06 -20.57
N LEU A 148 4.00 12.78 -19.49
CA LEU A 148 3.10 13.72 -18.86
C LEU A 148 3.24 15.09 -19.52
N HIS A 149 2.12 15.72 -19.86
CA HIS A 149 2.09 17.05 -20.48
C HIS A 149 2.04 18.13 -19.39
N GLY A 150 3.16 18.29 -18.64
CA GLY A 150 3.23 19.32 -17.60
C GLY A 150 4.15 18.96 -16.44
N PRO A 151 4.21 19.84 -15.43
CA PRO A 151 5.01 19.58 -14.24
C PRO A 151 4.48 18.39 -13.46
N ALA A 152 5.38 17.54 -13.00
CA ALA A 152 5.06 16.40 -12.17
C ALA A 152 6.05 16.27 -11.00
N THR A 153 5.55 15.86 -9.86
CA THR A 153 6.35 15.62 -8.66
C THR A 153 6.42 14.12 -8.37
N VAL A 154 7.63 13.60 -8.32
CA VAL A 154 7.88 12.20 -7.96
C VAL A 154 7.93 12.06 -6.44
N VAL A 155 7.27 11.04 -5.88
CA VAL A 155 7.22 10.81 -4.44
C VAL A 155 7.44 9.34 -4.09
N GLY A 156 7.87 9.09 -2.87
CA GLY A 156 7.88 7.76 -2.28
C GLY A 156 9.22 7.05 -2.26
N PRO A 157 9.26 5.88 -1.60
CA PRO A 157 10.51 5.16 -1.32
C PRO A 157 11.18 4.61 -2.58
N GLY A 158 10.42 4.28 -3.63
CA GLY A 158 11.00 3.80 -4.90
C GLY A 158 11.90 4.84 -5.55
N ALA A 159 11.52 6.11 -5.58
CA ALA A 159 12.36 7.20 -6.07
C ALA A 159 13.56 7.44 -5.16
N ARG A 160 13.34 7.48 -3.85
CA ARG A 160 14.43 7.72 -2.87
C ARG A 160 15.52 6.67 -2.94
N ALA A 161 15.16 5.41 -3.10
CA ALA A 161 16.13 4.30 -3.24
C ALA A 161 16.96 4.38 -4.54
N ASN A 162 16.52 5.16 -5.52
CA ASN A 162 17.08 5.19 -6.88
C ASN A 162 17.46 6.60 -7.37
N LEU A 163 17.68 7.57 -6.48
CA LEU A 163 17.93 8.99 -6.81
C LEU A 163 19.00 9.19 -7.90
N ALA A 164 20.07 8.40 -7.88
CA ALA A 164 21.14 8.49 -8.88
C ALA A 164 20.67 8.24 -10.31
N SER A 165 19.57 7.50 -10.50
CA SER A 165 18.99 7.14 -11.80
C SER A 165 17.95 8.14 -12.30
N LEU A 166 17.53 9.11 -11.48
CA LEU A 166 16.38 9.97 -11.77
C LEU A 166 16.72 11.30 -12.44
N GLY A 167 18.01 11.63 -12.56
CA GLY A 167 18.45 12.83 -13.27
C GLY A 167 17.92 14.11 -12.63
N ARG A 168 17.18 14.91 -13.43
CA ARG A 168 16.65 16.23 -13.00
C ARG A 168 15.19 16.20 -12.54
N LEU A 169 14.61 15.02 -12.26
CA LEU A 169 13.24 14.95 -11.79
C LEU A 169 13.08 15.64 -10.42
N THR A 170 11.97 16.33 -10.25
CA THR A 170 11.59 16.86 -8.93
C THR A 170 11.13 15.71 -8.06
N VAL A 171 11.92 15.35 -7.06
CA VAL A 171 11.60 14.31 -6.10
C VAL A 171 11.26 14.96 -4.77
N LEU A 172 10.08 14.67 -4.25
CA LEU A 172 9.66 15.12 -2.93
C LEU A 172 10.23 14.19 -1.87
N ASP A 173 10.81 14.78 -0.82
CA ASP A 173 11.40 14.03 0.28
C ASP A 173 10.36 13.29 1.13
N GLU A 174 9.13 13.80 1.16
CA GLU A 174 7.97 13.23 1.83
C GLU A 174 6.76 13.18 0.87
N PRO A 175 5.80 12.28 1.11
CA PRO A 175 5.79 11.22 2.14
C PRO A 175 6.67 10.04 1.77
N VAL A 176 7.18 9.36 2.80
CA VAL A 176 8.07 8.18 2.63
C VAL A 176 7.30 6.88 2.41
N ALA A 177 6.00 6.88 2.65
CA ALA A 177 5.14 5.70 2.54
C ALA A 177 3.69 6.09 2.23
N PRO A 178 2.87 5.16 1.70
CA PRO A 178 1.43 5.33 1.67
C PRO A 178 0.90 5.46 3.10
N LEU A 179 0.15 6.52 3.37
CA LEU A 179 -0.40 6.75 4.70
C LEU A 179 -1.80 6.14 4.82
N ALA A 180 -2.05 5.43 5.90
CA ALA A 180 -3.33 4.76 6.16
C ALA A 180 -4.52 5.73 6.19
N ARG A 181 -4.30 6.99 6.61
CA ARG A 181 -5.33 8.04 6.52
C ARG A 181 -5.78 8.28 5.07
N SER A 182 -4.86 8.25 4.11
CA SER A 182 -5.19 8.39 2.68
C SER A 182 -5.92 7.15 2.15
N VAL A 183 -5.58 5.96 2.63
CA VAL A 183 -6.32 4.71 2.35
C VAL A 183 -7.77 4.85 2.83
N ALA A 184 -7.98 5.31 4.07
CA ALA A 184 -9.32 5.54 4.62
C ALA A 184 -10.12 6.54 3.79
N GLN A 185 -9.51 7.69 3.42
CA GLN A 185 -10.15 8.72 2.61
C GLN A 185 -10.59 8.21 1.24
N LEU A 186 -9.74 7.45 0.56
CA LEU A 186 -10.06 6.87 -0.76
C LEU A 186 -11.15 5.79 -0.68
N CYS A 187 -11.25 5.06 0.43
CA CYS A 187 -12.26 4.03 0.63
C CYS A 187 -13.57 4.58 1.21
N ALA A 188 -13.59 5.79 1.75
CA ALA A 188 -14.72 6.33 2.52
C ALA A 188 -16.05 6.30 1.76
N ALA A 189 -16.05 6.69 0.47
CA ALA A 189 -17.27 6.69 -0.34
C ALA A 189 -17.84 5.27 -0.52
N ALA A 190 -16.99 4.27 -0.75
CA ALA A 190 -17.40 2.88 -0.90
C ALA A 190 -17.87 2.26 0.42
N LEU A 191 -17.34 2.72 1.56
CA LEU A 191 -17.69 2.22 2.88
C LEU A 191 -18.94 2.88 3.47
N ARG A 192 -19.34 4.05 2.97
CA ARG A 192 -20.50 4.79 3.49
C ARG A 192 -21.80 4.02 3.21
N GLY A 193 -22.41 3.51 4.27
CA GLY A 193 -23.62 2.67 4.17
C GLY A 193 -23.38 1.22 3.72
N ALA A 194 -22.15 0.83 3.52
CA ALA A 194 -21.81 -0.56 3.21
C ALA A 194 -22.11 -1.47 4.40
N ARG A 195 -22.49 -2.71 4.09
CA ARG A 195 -22.66 -3.79 5.07
C ARG A 195 -21.58 -4.83 4.89
N HIS A 196 -21.36 -5.61 5.93
CA HIS A 196 -20.46 -6.76 5.83
C HIS A 196 -20.96 -7.71 4.73
N ASP A 197 -20.07 -8.01 3.79
CA ASP A 197 -20.26 -9.06 2.79
C ASP A 197 -19.07 -10.03 2.88
N ARG A 198 -19.36 -11.21 3.41
CA ARG A 198 -18.35 -12.25 3.62
C ARG A 198 -17.65 -12.64 2.31
N ALA A 199 -18.40 -12.75 1.22
CA ALA A 199 -17.83 -13.15 -0.08
C ALA A 199 -16.91 -12.07 -0.62
N ALA A 200 -17.32 -10.81 -0.56
CA ALA A 200 -16.50 -9.67 -0.97
C ALA A 200 -15.22 -9.54 -0.12
N VAL A 201 -15.32 -9.70 1.21
CA VAL A 201 -14.15 -9.68 2.11
C VAL A 201 -13.16 -10.78 1.75
N PHE A 202 -13.62 -12.01 1.47
CA PHE A 202 -12.72 -13.10 1.10
C PHE A 202 -12.15 -12.94 -0.31
N ALA A 203 -12.89 -12.37 -1.25
CA ALA A 203 -12.46 -12.14 -2.63
C ALA A 203 -11.39 -11.03 -2.73
N LEU A 204 -11.33 -10.11 -1.77
CA LEU A 204 -10.33 -9.05 -1.78
C LEU A 204 -8.91 -9.65 -1.76
N ALA A 205 -8.07 -9.26 -2.69
CA ALA A 205 -6.72 -9.79 -2.86
C ALA A 205 -5.71 -8.67 -3.10
N PRO A 206 -4.42 -8.87 -2.75
CA PRO A 206 -3.39 -7.92 -3.10
C PRO A 206 -3.24 -7.77 -4.62
N GLU A 207 -2.89 -6.58 -5.07
CA GLU A 207 -2.60 -6.28 -6.47
C GLU A 207 -1.12 -6.56 -6.77
N TYR A 208 -0.86 -7.66 -7.50
CA TYR A 208 0.49 -8.06 -7.87
C TYR A 208 0.78 -7.64 -9.31
N LEU A 209 1.57 -6.58 -9.49
CA LEU A 209 2.05 -6.15 -10.81
C LEU A 209 3.31 -6.91 -11.27
N SER A 210 3.96 -7.63 -10.37
CA SER A 210 5.12 -8.47 -10.68
C SER A 210 4.93 -9.88 -10.14
N THR A 211 5.49 -10.87 -10.87
CA THR A 211 5.50 -12.27 -10.40
C THR A 211 6.30 -12.38 -9.10
N PRO A 212 5.79 -13.07 -8.06
CA PRO A 212 6.51 -13.26 -6.81
C PRO A 212 7.90 -13.87 -7.04
N ALA A 213 8.91 -13.43 -6.28
CA ALA A 213 10.29 -13.91 -6.43
C ALA A 213 10.41 -15.43 -6.31
N ALA A 214 9.58 -16.07 -5.48
CA ALA A 214 9.53 -17.52 -5.34
C ALA A 214 9.08 -18.24 -6.62
N GLU A 215 8.13 -17.69 -7.37
CA GLU A 215 7.66 -18.26 -8.64
C GLU A 215 8.70 -18.09 -9.75
N VAL A 216 9.43 -16.97 -9.75
CA VAL A 216 10.55 -16.76 -10.70
C VAL A 216 11.68 -17.74 -10.42
N THR A 217 12.02 -17.95 -9.14
CA THR A 217 13.05 -18.92 -8.74
C THR A 217 12.67 -20.35 -9.14
N LEU A 218 11.38 -20.70 -9.07
CA LEU A 218 10.85 -21.97 -9.56
C LEU A 218 10.95 -22.09 -11.10
N SER A 219 10.53 -21.08 -11.82
CA SER A 219 10.54 -21.06 -13.30
C SER A 219 11.96 -21.06 -13.88
N GLU A 220 12.92 -20.45 -13.17
CA GLU A 220 14.33 -20.42 -13.55
C GLU A 220 15.11 -21.68 -13.11
N GLY A 221 14.45 -22.65 -12.47
CA GLY A 221 15.08 -23.89 -12.02
C GLY A 221 16.11 -23.72 -10.88
N ARG A 222 16.15 -22.57 -10.23
CA ARG A 222 17.13 -22.22 -9.19
C ARG A 222 16.83 -22.82 -7.83
N LEU A 223 15.74 -23.56 -7.67
CA LEU A 223 15.49 -24.42 -6.49
C LEU A 223 16.21 -25.78 -6.62
N GLY A 224 17.43 -25.77 -7.15
CA GLY A 224 18.33 -26.90 -7.13
C GLY A 224 18.93 -27.08 -5.74
N GLY A 225 18.44 -28.06 -4.95
CA GLY A 225 19.16 -28.49 -3.79
C GLY A 225 18.43 -28.62 -2.46
N LEU A 226 17.13 -28.90 -2.45
CA LEU A 226 16.57 -29.54 -1.26
C LEU A 226 16.91 -31.04 -1.35
N PRO A 227 17.70 -31.60 -0.40
CA PRO A 227 17.94 -33.03 -0.38
C PRO A 227 16.59 -33.74 -0.22
N ARG A 228 16.25 -34.61 -1.18
CA ARG A 228 15.10 -35.51 -1.04
C ARG A 228 15.31 -36.33 0.23
N ARG A 229 14.46 -36.08 1.24
CA ARG A 229 14.40 -37.02 2.37
C ARG A 229 14.08 -38.41 1.83
N PRO A 230 14.87 -39.44 2.12
CA PRO A 230 14.49 -40.81 1.79
C PRO A 230 13.17 -41.11 2.51
N VAL A 231 12.19 -41.54 1.75
CA VAL A 231 10.94 -42.09 2.30
C VAL A 231 11.30 -43.43 2.96
N PRO A 232 10.89 -43.69 4.20
CA PRO A 232 11.14 -44.95 4.87
C PRO A 232 10.42 -46.12 4.21
#